data_5aaa6ef61e0308fdc3233b8968781c1d
#
_entry.id   5aaa6ef61e0308fdc3233b8968781c1d
#
_cell.length_a   1.000
_cell.length_b   1.000
_cell.length_c   1.000
_cell.angle_alpha   90.00
_cell.angle_beta   90.00
_cell.angle_gamma   90.00
#
_symmetry.space_group_name_H-M   'P 1'
#
loop_
_entity.id
_entity.type
_entity.pdbx_description
1 polymer ?
#
loop_
_entity_poly.entity_id
_entity_poly.type
_entity_poly.pdbx_seq_one_letter_code
_entity_poly.pdbx_strand_id
1 'polypeptide(L)'
;MDQIEPDALYDERADVSRARPLLQGDVFDDVVLPGFGKEPRKVQIVAHPCAMRTGATLTPRITVAPVEPYQLVTGRGWQGNPRVMPLAELVEGEHFATKFVDVTACPAELLTRDRRIATLSHQGIYVLQQRLIKHYTRTEMALEVLRSESAPVLTEAELLWDWLERVLTEAETGDDEALDAEAGVFEQWMRDGSPSPQQRLRTEIHHTDVRREAQRAAAERAQARKAQG
;
A
#
# COMPACT_ATOMS: atom_id res chain seq x y z
N MET A 1 -19.05 -1.40 -11.30
CA MET A 1 -17.73 -0.94 -10.85
C MET A 1 -17.81 0.57 -10.69
N ASP A 2 -17.28 1.07 -9.59
CA ASP A 2 -17.36 2.47 -9.26
C ASP A 2 -16.30 3.27 -10.01
N GLN A 3 -16.65 4.51 -10.35
CA GLN A 3 -15.74 5.49 -10.91
C GLN A 3 -14.97 6.14 -9.77
N ILE A 4 -13.73 6.51 -10.03
CA ILE A 4 -12.93 7.33 -9.13
C ILE A 4 -12.28 8.46 -9.95
N GLU A 5 -12.35 9.66 -9.43
CA GLU A 5 -11.68 10.81 -10.06
C GLU A 5 -10.16 10.74 -9.84
N PRO A 6 -9.34 11.25 -10.75
CA PRO A 6 -7.88 11.18 -10.66
C PRO A 6 -7.33 11.69 -9.32
N ASP A 7 -7.86 12.79 -8.81
CA ASP A 7 -7.41 13.39 -7.53
C ASP A 7 -7.74 12.53 -6.30
N ALA A 8 -8.76 11.66 -6.40
CA ALA A 8 -9.14 10.74 -5.33
C ALA A 8 -8.45 9.37 -5.47
N LEU A 9 -7.83 9.09 -6.60
CA LEU A 9 -7.22 7.80 -6.90
C LEU A 9 -5.94 7.56 -6.11
N TYR A 10 -5.13 8.60 -5.96
CA TYR A 10 -3.82 8.52 -5.32
C TYR A 10 -3.84 9.21 -3.97
N ASP A 11 -3.01 8.73 -3.07
CA ASP A 11 -2.63 9.41 -1.84
C ASP A 11 -1.38 10.26 -2.08
N GLU A 12 -0.36 9.67 -2.72
CA GLU A 12 0.88 10.36 -3.09
C GLU A 12 1.29 9.98 -4.53
N ARG A 13 1.90 10.92 -5.24
CA ARG A 13 2.52 10.75 -6.58
C ARG A 13 3.82 11.52 -6.67
N ALA A 14 4.79 10.99 -7.39
CA ALA A 14 6.12 11.53 -7.67
C ALA A 14 7.05 11.57 -6.44
N ASP A 15 6.58 12.00 -5.29
CA ASP A 15 7.39 12.21 -4.09
C ASP A 15 6.80 11.43 -2.91
N VAL A 16 6.84 10.09 -3.06
CA VAL A 16 6.24 9.17 -2.07
C VAL A 16 7.13 9.05 -0.85
N SER A 17 6.57 9.32 0.35
CA SER A 17 7.29 9.18 1.62
C SER A 17 7.90 7.78 1.78
N ARG A 18 9.21 7.72 2.05
CA ARG A 18 9.92 6.45 2.29
C ARG A 18 9.43 5.75 3.57
N ALA A 19 8.98 6.51 4.57
CA ALA A 19 8.42 5.97 5.80
C ALA A 19 7.10 5.24 5.60
N ARG A 20 6.39 5.53 4.49
CA ARG A 20 5.15 4.84 4.18
C ARG A 20 5.41 3.35 3.89
N PRO A 21 4.75 2.40 4.60
CA PRO A 21 4.91 0.97 4.33
C PRO A 21 4.42 0.61 2.93
N LEU A 22 4.99 -0.45 2.34
CA LEU A 22 4.52 -0.97 1.06
C LEU A 22 3.10 -1.52 1.22
N LEU A 23 2.20 -1.14 0.30
CA LEU A 23 0.80 -1.54 0.32
C LEU A 23 0.32 -2.04 -1.06
N GLN A 24 -0.84 -2.69 -1.04
CA GLN A 24 -1.59 -2.95 -2.26
C GLN A 24 -1.88 -1.63 -2.98
N GLY A 25 -1.64 -1.59 -4.27
CA GLY A 25 -1.85 -0.40 -5.08
C GLY A 25 -0.61 0.46 -5.31
N ASP A 26 0.48 0.24 -4.57
CA ASP A 26 1.75 0.94 -4.80
C ASP A 26 2.27 0.65 -6.21
N VAL A 27 2.76 1.69 -6.88
CA VAL A 27 3.30 1.63 -8.24
C VAL A 27 4.79 1.91 -8.20
N PHE A 28 5.56 1.07 -8.86
CA PHE A 28 7.01 1.15 -8.97
C PHE A 28 7.43 1.34 -10.41
N ASP A 29 8.51 2.07 -10.64
CA ASP A 29 9.17 2.19 -11.94
C ASP A 29 10.47 1.39 -11.97
N ASP A 30 11.04 1.21 -13.16
CA ASP A 30 12.34 0.59 -13.38
C ASP A 30 12.48 -0.84 -12.78
N VAL A 31 11.43 -1.65 -12.88
CA VAL A 31 11.42 -3.02 -12.38
C VAL A 31 11.56 -4.02 -13.53
N VAL A 32 12.62 -4.84 -13.49
CA VAL A 32 12.80 -5.96 -14.44
C VAL A 32 12.03 -7.18 -13.93
N LEU A 33 10.86 -7.43 -14.53
CA LEU A 33 10.01 -8.56 -14.13
C LEU A 33 10.52 -9.90 -14.70
N PRO A 34 10.69 -10.92 -13.85
CA PRO A 34 11.01 -12.27 -14.32
C PRO A 34 9.95 -12.79 -15.30
N GLY A 35 10.41 -13.30 -16.46
CA GLY A 35 9.51 -13.84 -17.50
C GLY A 35 8.95 -12.79 -18.49
N PHE A 36 9.23 -11.51 -18.31
CA PHE A 36 8.74 -10.42 -19.17
C PHE A 36 9.84 -9.74 -20.01
N GLY A 37 10.97 -10.43 -20.21
CA GLY A 37 12.13 -9.87 -20.92
C GLY A 37 13.11 -9.19 -19.97
N LYS A 38 14.04 -8.41 -20.55
CA LYS A 38 15.08 -7.71 -19.81
C LYS A 38 14.81 -6.21 -19.62
N GLU A 39 13.80 -5.71 -20.32
CA GLU A 39 13.46 -4.29 -20.28
C GLU A 39 12.74 -3.96 -18.97
N PRO A 40 13.16 -2.90 -18.26
CA PRO A 40 12.47 -2.42 -17.08
C PRO A 40 11.08 -1.89 -17.44
N ARG A 41 10.17 -1.98 -16.49
CA ARG A 41 8.78 -1.55 -16.65
C ARG A 41 8.18 -1.04 -15.35
N LYS A 42 7.08 -0.34 -15.47
CA LYS A 42 6.25 0.01 -14.34
C LYS A 42 5.44 -1.22 -13.89
N VAL A 43 5.31 -1.39 -12.57
CA VAL A 43 4.52 -2.47 -11.97
C VAL A 43 3.68 -1.95 -10.81
N GLN A 44 2.52 -2.55 -10.59
CA GLN A 44 1.68 -2.26 -9.43
C GLN A 44 1.55 -3.48 -8.53
N ILE A 45 1.67 -3.30 -7.22
CA ILE A 45 1.36 -4.34 -6.25
C ILE A 45 -0.15 -4.61 -6.28
N VAL A 46 -0.53 -5.86 -6.58
CA VAL A 46 -1.92 -6.32 -6.55
C VAL A 46 -2.21 -7.26 -5.39
N ALA A 47 -1.17 -7.72 -4.69
CA ALA A 47 -1.31 -8.54 -3.48
C ALA A 47 -2.00 -7.76 -2.35
N HIS A 48 -2.92 -8.41 -1.64
CA HIS A 48 -3.47 -7.87 -0.40
C HIS A 48 -2.36 -7.77 0.68
N PRO A 49 -2.35 -6.75 1.55
CA PRO A 49 -1.30 -6.58 2.56
C PRO A 49 -1.03 -7.82 3.43
N CYS A 50 -2.07 -8.57 3.82
CA CYS A 50 -1.92 -9.81 4.59
C CYS A 50 -1.21 -10.94 3.81
N ALA A 51 -1.17 -10.87 2.48
CA ALA A 51 -0.45 -11.83 1.63
C ALA A 51 0.99 -11.39 1.32
N MET A 52 1.34 -10.14 1.62
CA MET A 52 2.66 -9.56 1.33
C MET A 52 3.64 -9.72 2.47
N ARG A 53 3.17 -9.93 3.70
CA ARG A 53 4.04 -9.89 4.88
C ARG A 53 3.61 -10.87 5.95
N THR A 54 4.61 -11.29 6.72
CA THR A 54 4.44 -11.98 8.00
C THR A 54 4.98 -11.04 9.06
N GLY A 55 4.08 -10.33 9.71
CA GLY A 55 4.45 -9.23 10.58
C GLY A 55 5.05 -8.05 9.81
N ALA A 56 6.15 -7.48 10.29
CA ALA A 56 6.89 -6.41 9.62
C ALA A 56 7.67 -6.91 8.39
N THR A 57 7.96 -8.21 8.31
CA THR A 57 8.81 -8.79 7.26
C THR A 57 8.01 -9.08 6.00
N LEU A 58 8.47 -8.54 4.86
CA LEU A 58 7.91 -8.87 3.55
C LEU A 58 8.16 -10.33 3.18
N THR A 59 7.20 -10.94 2.51
CA THR A 59 7.41 -12.26 1.88
C THR A 59 8.45 -12.14 0.75
N PRO A 60 9.23 -13.19 0.46
CA PRO A 60 10.28 -13.13 -0.56
C PRO A 60 9.76 -12.80 -1.97
N ARG A 61 8.47 -13.02 -2.20
CA ARG A 61 7.81 -12.72 -3.48
C ARG A 61 6.48 -12.03 -3.22
N ILE A 62 6.23 -10.98 -4.01
CA ILE A 62 5.02 -10.16 -3.95
C ILE A 62 4.31 -10.29 -5.29
N THR A 63 2.98 -10.40 -5.26
CA THR A 63 2.19 -10.46 -6.48
C THR A 63 2.01 -9.04 -7.04
N VAL A 64 2.45 -8.86 -8.28
CA VAL A 64 2.38 -7.59 -9.02
C VAL A 64 1.73 -7.79 -10.38
N ALA A 65 1.35 -6.70 -11.02
CA ALA A 65 0.94 -6.67 -12.42
C ALA A 65 1.66 -5.55 -13.17
N PRO A 66 2.02 -5.75 -14.46
CA PRO A 66 2.63 -4.69 -15.28
C PRO A 66 1.67 -3.52 -15.47
N VAL A 67 2.26 -2.33 -15.51
CA VAL A 67 1.58 -1.06 -15.79
C VAL A 67 2.04 -0.55 -17.14
N GLU A 68 1.10 -0.32 -18.04
CA GLU A 68 1.38 0.07 -19.43
C GLU A 68 0.63 1.35 -19.80
N PRO A 69 1.13 2.11 -20.79
CA PRO A 69 0.41 3.27 -21.33
C PRO A 69 -1.04 2.89 -21.70
N TYR A 70 -1.96 3.75 -21.37
CA TYR A 70 -3.38 3.52 -21.60
C TYR A 70 -4.10 4.84 -21.89
N GLN A 71 -5.30 4.75 -22.44
CA GLN A 71 -6.15 5.94 -22.65
C GLN A 71 -6.77 6.41 -21.33
N LEU A 72 -7.06 7.70 -21.23
CA LEU A 72 -7.88 8.23 -20.14
C LEU A 72 -9.24 7.53 -20.10
N VAL A 73 -9.60 7.04 -18.93
CA VAL A 73 -10.90 6.39 -18.67
C VAL A 73 -11.75 7.31 -17.84
N THR A 74 -12.90 7.71 -18.38
CA THR A 74 -13.86 8.60 -17.70
C THR A 74 -15.28 8.02 -17.74
N GLY A 75 -16.11 8.45 -16.81
CA GLY A 75 -17.53 8.14 -16.77
C GLY A 75 -17.82 6.64 -16.91
N ARG A 76 -18.68 6.28 -17.85
CA ARG A 76 -19.09 4.88 -18.10
C ARG A 76 -17.94 3.96 -18.52
N GLY A 77 -16.81 4.51 -18.96
CA GLY A 77 -15.61 3.73 -19.27
C GLY A 77 -15.10 2.92 -18.06
N TRP A 78 -15.33 3.39 -16.86
CA TRP A 78 -14.99 2.67 -15.63
C TRP A 78 -15.77 1.36 -15.44
N GLN A 79 -16.97 1.28 -15.98
CA GLN A 79 -17.81 0.07 -15.95
C GLN A 79 -17.37 -0.96 -17.00
N GLY A 80 -16.51 -0.55 -17.95
CA GLY A 80 -16.05 -1.33 -19.08
C GLY A 80 -15.08 -2.46 -18.72
N ASN A 81 -13.92 -2.46 -19.33
CA ASN A 81 -12.94 -3.54 -19.27
C ASN A 81 -12.47 -3.88 -17.81
N PRO A 82 -12.92 -5.01 -17.19
CA PRO A 82 -12.48 -5.39 -15.84
C PRO A 82 -11.07 -6.01 -15.81
N ARG A 83 -10.39 -6.11 -16.97
CA ARG A 83 -9.04 -6.71 -17.06
C ARG A 83 -7.93 -5.73 -16.71
N VAL A 84 -8.28 -4.48 -16.45
CA VAL A 84 -7.32 -3.41 -16.16
C VAL A 84 -7.77 -2.56 -14.98
N MET A 85 -6.81 -1.96 -14.27
CA MET A 85 -7.03 -0.83 -13.35
C MET A 85 -6.51 0.43 -14.03
N PRO A 86 -7.38 1.37 -14.45
CA PRO A 86 -6.94 2.64 -14.99
C PRO A 86 -6.18 3.45 -13.92
N LEU A 87 -5.05 4.02 -14.33
CA LEU A 87 -4.19 4.88 -13.53
C LEU A 87 -4.06 6.22 -14.28
N ALA A 88 -5.07 7.08 -14.09
CA ALA A 88 -5.10 8.37 -14.72
C ALA A 88 -3.98 9.28 -14.18
N GLU A 89 -3.31 10.02 -15.07
CA GLU A 89 -2.29 11.02 -14.69
C GLU A 89 -1.18 10.48 -13.78
N LEU A 90 -0.77 9.23 -13.98
CA LEU A 90 0.20 8.56 -13.12
C LEU A 90 1.58 9.24 -13.12
N VAL A 91 2.07 9.61 -14.28
CA VAL A 91 3.38 10.26 -14.46
C VAL A 91 3.22 11.41 -15.44
N GLU A 92 3.62 12.62 -15.06
CA GLU A 92 3.64 13.82 -15.94
C GLU A 92 2.33 14.09 -16.70
N GLY A 93 1.19 13.70 -16.10
CA GLY A 93 -0.13 13.82 -16.71
C GLY A 93 -0.48 12.71 -17.71
N GLU A 94 0.42 11.76 -17.95
CA GLU A 94 0.15 10.61 -18.81
C GLU A 94 -0.69 9.54 -18.11
N HIS A 95 -1.44 8.79 -18.91
CA HIS A 95 -2.39 7.79 -18.43
C HIS A 95 -1.86 6.38 -18.67
N PHE A 96 -1.99 5.55 -17.66
CA PHE A 96 -1.58 4.15 -17.66
C PHE A 96 -2.71 3.23 -17.24
N ALA A 97 -2.49 1.93 -17.30
CA ALA A 97 -3.35 0.93 -16.68
C ALA A 97 -2.56 -0.30 -16.25
N THR A 98 -2.89 -0.81 -15.08
CA THR A 98 -2.39 -2.11 -14.61
C THR A 98 -3.10 -3.24 -15.36
N LYS A 99 -2.34 -4.21 -15.87
CA LYS A 99 -2.84 -5.33 -16.71
C LYS A 99 -3.03 -6.58 -15.86
N PHE A 100 -4.25 -6.90 -15.47
CA PHE A 100 -4.53 -8.07 -14.61
C PHE A 100 -4.35 -9.41 -15.30
N VAL A 101 -4.30 -9.44 -16.62
CA VAL A 101 -4.03 -10.69 -17.37
C VAL A 101 -2.57 -11.15 -17.22
N ASP A 102 -1.69 -10.25 -16.83
CA ASP A 102 -0.24 -10.47 -16.72
C ASP A 102 0.24 -10.47 -15.26
N VAL A 103 -0.65 -10.76 -14.31
CA VAL A 103 -0.30 -10.88 -12.89
C VAL A 103 0.77 -11.94 -12.68
N THR A 104 1.83 -11.59 -11.97
CA THR A 104 2.99 -12.46 -11.74
C THR A 104 3.59 -12.22 -10.35
N ALA A 105 4.52 -13.10 -9.94
CA ALA A 105 5.29 -12.96 -8.72
C ALA A 105 6.60 -12.22 -9.00
N CYS A 106 6.86 -11.16 -8.23
CA CYS A 106 8.08 -10.36 -8.27
C CYS A 106 8.89 -10.58 -7.00
N PRO A 107 10.22 -10.78 -7.07
CA PRO A 107 11.08 -10.75 -5.89
C PRO A 107 10.91 -9.42 -5.12
N ALA A 108 10.74 -9.49 -3.80
CA ALA A 108 10.46 -8.30 -2.98
C ALA A 108 11.61 -7.28 -3.03
N GLU A 109 12.84 -7.75 -3.17
CA GLU A 109 14.04 -6.90 -3.28
C GLU A 109 14.07 -5.98 -4.51
N LEU A 110 13.22 -6.24 -5.52
CA LEU A 110 13.08 -5.38 -6.70
C LEU A 110 12.12 -4.22 -6.47
N LEU A 111 11.28 -4.29 -5.43
CA LEU A 111 10.28 -3.28 -5.07
C LEU A 111 10.83 -2.33 -3.99
N THR A 112 11.93 -1.66 -4.31
CA THR A 112 12.58 -0.73 -3.37
C THR A 112 11.80 0.57 -3.25
N ARG A 113 11.90 1.22 -2.09
CA ARG A 113 11.18 2.48 -1.81
C ARG A 113 11.55 3.58 -2.80
N ASP A 114 12.79 3.61 -3.28
CA ASP A 114 13.28 4.60 -4.26
C ASP A 114 12.64 4.47 -5.65
N ARG A 115 12.14 3.29 -5.98
CA ARG A 115 11.46 3.04 -7.26
C ARG A 115 9.97 3.27 -7.18
N ARG A 116 9.42 3.55 -6.00
CA ARG A 116 7.99 3.79 -5.81
C ARG A 116 7.62 5.18 -6.29
N ILE A 117 6.77 5.25 -7.30
CA ILE A 117 6.37 6.48 -7.98
C ILE A 117 4.95 6.95 -7.63
N ALA A 118 4.12 6.07 -7.08
CA ALA A 118 2.78 6.45 -6.63
C ALA A 118 2.23 5.44 -5.62
N THR A 119 1.33 5.90 -4.78
CA THR A 119 0.52 5.08 -3.88
C THR A 119 -0.95 5.38 -4.09
N LEU A 120 -1.79 4.36 -4.10
CA LEU A 120 -3.23 4.57 -4.15
C LEU A 120 -3.76 5.07 -2.81
N SER A 121 -4.78 5.92 -2.86
CA SER A 121 -5.61 6.23 -1.70
C SER A 121 -6.39 4.99 -1.24
N HIS A 122 -6.97 5.02 -0.05
CA HIS A 122 -7.86 3.94 0.40
C HIS A 122 -9.00 3.69 -0.61
N GLN A 123 -9.60 4.76 -1.16
CA GLN A 123 -10.62 4.64 -2.19
C GLN A 123 -10.07 3.96 -3.45
N GLY A 124 -8.86 4.32 -3.87
CA GLY A 124 -8.16 3.69 -5.00
C GLY A 124 -7.91 2.20 -4.75
N ILE A 125 -7.51 1.82 -3.54
CA ILE A 125 -7.31 0.43 -3.14
C ILE A 125 -8.63 -0.37 -3.21
N TYR A 126 -9.75 0.18 -2.71
CA TYR A 126 -11.04 -0.51 -2.80
C TYR A 126 -11.49 -0.71 -4.24
N VAL A 127 -11.29 0.29 -5.10
CA VAL A 127 -11.60 0.17 -6.53
C VAL A 127 -10.69 -0.86 -7.20
N LEU A 128 -9.39 -0.91 -6.87
CA LEU A 128 -8.48 -1.94 -7.34
C LEU A 128 -8.96 -3.34 -6.93
N GLN A 129 -9.33 -3.54 -5.68
CA GLN A 129 -9.87 -4.80 -5.16
C GLN A 129 -11.15 -5.21 -5.87
N GLN A 130 -12.10 -4.28 -6.04
CA GLN A 130 -13.36 -4.51 -6.77
C GLN A 130 -13.09 -5.00 -8.19
N ARG A 131 -12.13 -4.37 -8.89
CA ARG A 131 -11.76 -4.74 -10.25
C ARG A 131 -11.07 -6.08 -10.33
N LEU A 132 -10.16 -6.39 -9.40
CA LEU A 132 -9.51 -7.70 -9.30
C LEU A 132 -10.53 -8.82 -9.07
N ILE A 133 -11.45 -8.65 -8.12
CA ILE A 133 -12.52 -9.62 -7.87
C ILE A 133 -13.35 -9.83 -9.13
N LYS A 134 -13.79 -8.76 -9.77
CA LYS A 134 -14.58 -8.85 -11.01
C LYS A 134 -13.80 -9.48 -12.16
N HIS A 135 -12.49 -9.21 -12.26
CA HIS A 135 -11.63 -9.84 -13.26
C HIS A 135 -11.62 -11.36 -13.12
N TYR A 136 -11.38 -11.88 -11.91
CA TYR A 136 -11.23 -13.30 -11.67
C TYR A 136 -12.53 -14.07 -11.53
N THR A 137 -13.56 -13.44 -10.96
CA THR A 137 -14.81 -14.14 -10.57
C THR A 137 -16.03 -13.76 -11.43
N ARG A 138 -15.93 -12.63 -12.15
CA ARG A 138 -17.08 -11.99 -12.83
C ARG A 138 -18.15 -11.45 -11.88
N THR A 139 -17.94 -11.55 -10.57
CA THR A 139 -18.82 -11.01 -9.54
C THR A 139 -18.43 -9.57 -9.23
N GLU A 140 -19.41 -8.71 -9.04
CA GLU A 140 -19.19 -7.34 -8.55
C GLU A 140 -19.45 -7.30 -7.05
N MET A 141 -18.49 -6.75 -6.30
CA MET A 141 -18.59 -6.57 -4.86
C MET A 141 -18.81 -5.09 -4.55
N ALA A 142 -19.69 -4.79 -3.60
CA ALA A 142 -19.93 -3.42 -3.18
C ALA A 142 -18.70 -2.85 -2.43
N LEU A 143 -18.39 -1.57 -2.64
CA LEU A 143 -17.22 -0.92 -2.01
C LEU A 143 -17.34 -0.89 -0.49
N GLU A 144 -18.54 -0.80 0.06
CA GLU A 144 -18.78 -0.81 1.52
C GLU A 144 -18.25 -2.10 2.17
N VAL A 145 -18.44 -3.25 1.49
CA VAL A 145 -17.90 -4.54 1.97
C VAL A 145 -16.39 -4.52 1.96
N LEU A 146 -15.78 -4.08 0.84
CA LEU A 146 -14.33 -3.99 0.72
C LEU A 146 -13.73 -3.02 1.74
N ARG A 147 -14.40 -1.90 1.97
CA ARG A 147 -14.02 -0.92 3.00
C ARG A 147 -14.01 -1.55 4.39
N SER A 148 -15.10 -2.21 4.77
CA SER A 148 -15.22 -2.86 6.08
C SER A 148 -14.15 -3.93 6.29
N GLU A 149 -13.91 -4.78 5.30
CA GLU A 149 -12.94 -5.88 5.40
C GLU A 149 -11.48 -5.41 5.38
N SER A 150 -11.19 -4.31 4.66
CA SER A 150 -9.82 -3.80 4.53
C SER A 150 -9.46 -2.74 5.57
N ALA A 151 -10.44 -2.11 6.23
CA ALA A 151 -10.19 -1.02 7.17
C ALA A 151 -9.18 -1.35 8.28
N PRO A 152 -9.21 -2.52 8.93
CA PRO A 152 -8.25 -2.84 9.99
C PRO A 152 -6.80 -2.81 9.49
N VAL A 153 -6.55 -3.39 8.31
CA VAL A 153 -5.21 -3.51 7.72
C VAL A 153 -4.70 -2.16 7.23
N LEU A 154 -5.57 -1.37 6.62
CA LEU A 154 -5.20 -0.03 6.15
C LEU A 154 -4.96 0.92 7.32
N THR A 155 -5.77 0.84 8.37
CA THR A 155 -5.54 1.61 9.61
C THR A 155 -4.22 1.22 10.27
N GLU A 156 -3.88 -0.08 10.32
CA GLU A 156 -2.59 -0.54 10.85
C GLU A 156 -1.42 0.05 10.04
N ALA A 157 -1.54 0.11 8.72
CA ALA A 157 -0.52 0.69 7.85
C ALA A 157 -0.36 2.22 8.05
N GLU A 158 -1.47 2.97 8.22
CA GLU A 158 -1.41 4.38 8.59
C GLU A 158 -0.73 4.60 9.94
N LEU A 159 -1.05 3.77 10.94
CA LEU A 159 -0.43 3.86 12.24
C LEU A 159 1.08 3.57 12.20
N LEU A 160 1.50 2.61 11.39
CA LEU A 160 2.92 2.35 11.16
C LEU A 160 3.61 3.54 10.50
N TRP A 161 3.00 4.14 9.49
CA TRP A 161 3.53 5.34 8.85
C TRP A 161 3.68 6.50 9.83
N ASP A 162 2.61 6.85 10.56
CA ASP A 162 2.63 7.89 11.61
C ASP A 162 3.71 7.61 12.67
N TRP A 163 3.90 6.34 13.03
CA TRP A 163 4.93 5.90 13.98
C TRP A 163 6.34 6.16 13.44
N LEU A 164 6.63 5.71 12.23
CA LEU A 164 7.95 5.85 11.62
C LEU A 164 8.33 7.33 11.44
N GLU A 165 7.43 8.16 10.94
CA GLU A 165 7.67 9.59 10.78
C GLU A 165 7.89 10.32 12.12
N ARG A 166 7.29 9.83 13.18
CA ARG A 166 7.43 10.44 14.52
C ARG A 166 8.70 10.02 15.24
N VAL A 167 9.13 8.78 15.05
CA VAL A 167 10.23 8.17 15.81
C VAL A 167 11.58 8.36 15.11
N LEU A 168 11.61 8.30 13.79
CA LEU A 168 12.83 8.41 13.00
C LEU A 168 13.11 9.87 12.60
N THR A 169 14.39 10.20 12.49
CA THR A 169 14.86 11.45 11.90
C THR A 169 14.79 11.37 10.37
N GLU A 170 14.84 12.53 9.67
CA GLU A 170 14.87 12.58 8.22
C GLU A 170 16.04 11.74 7.61
N ALA A 171 17.21 11.75 8.25
CA ALA A 171 18.33 10.92 7.81
C ALA A 171 18.04 9.42 7.96
N GLU A 172 17.40 9.01 9.05
CA GLU A 172 17.04 7.61 9.30
C GLU A 172 15.91 7.12 8.42
N THR A 173 14.98 7.98 7.99
CA THR A 173 13.95 7.61 7.01
C THR A 173 14.53 7.36 5.61
N GLY A 174 15.75 7.85 5.34
CA GLY A 174 16.56 7.51 4.18
C GLY A 174 17.18 6.10 4.21
N ASP A 175 17.20 5.45 5.37
CA ASP A 175 17.83 4.14 5.58
C ASP A 175 16.78 3.03 5.75
N ASP A 176 16.77 2.07 4.82
CA ASP A 176 15.84 0.95 4.83
C ASP A 176 16.02 0.03 6.06
N GLU A 177 17.27 -0.12 6.57
CA GLU A 177 17.53 -0.93 7.76
C GLU A 177 16.93 -0.27 9.02
N ALA A 178 17.04 1.04 9.15
CA ALA A 178 16.44 1.79 10.23
C ALA A 178 14.90 1.73 10.18
N LEU A 179 14.32 1.88 8.98
CA LEU A 179 12.88 1.75 8.77
C LEU A 179 12.36 0.35 9.15
N ASP A 180 13.04 -0.70 8.70
CA ASP A 180 12.62 -2.08 8.97
C ASP A 180 12.79 -2.47 10.44
N ALA A 181 13.87 -2.01 11.09
CA ALA A 181 14.09 -2.21 12.52
C ALA A 181 12.99 -1.56 13.37
N GLU A 182 12.64 -0.29 13.07
CA GLU A 182 11.62 0.42 13.83
C GLU A 182 10.20 -0.09 13.52
N ALA A 183 9.94 -0.55 12.29
CA ALA A 183 8.70 -1.26 11.96
C ALA A 183 8.53 -2.55 12.78
N GLY A 184 9.62 -3.26 13.08
CA GLY A 184 9.62 -4.41 13.99
C GLY A 184 9.22 -4.04 15.42
N VAL A 185 9.66 -2.88 15.92
CA VAL A 185 9.25 -2.36 17.24
C VAL A 185 7.76 -2.04 17.27
N PHE A 186 7.27 -1.35 16.23
CA PHE A 186 5.83 -1.08 16.09
C PHE A 186 5.01 -2.39 16.05
N GLU A 187 5.44 -3.38 15.29
CA GLU A 187 4.76 -4.67 15.21
C GLU A 187 4.68 -5.36 16.57
N GLN A 188 5.77 -5.35 17.35
CA GLN A 188 5.77 -5.89 18.70
C GLN A 188 4.73 -5.18 19.57
N TRP A 189 4.69 -3.84 19.53
CA TRP A 189 3.68 -3.05 20.25
C TRP A 189 2.25 -3.40 19.80
N MET A 190 2.01 -3.54 18.48
CA MET A 190 0.70 -3.91 17.93
C MET A 190 0.19 -5.27 18.44
N ARG A 191 1.08 -6.19 18.80
CA ARG A 191 0.75 -7.56 19.27
C ARG A 191 0.76 -7.71 20.78
N ASP A 192 1.22 -6.71 21.50
CA ASP A 192 1.31 -6.77 22.97
C ASP A 192 -0.07 -6.64 23.63
N GLY A 193 -0.25 -7.32 24.76
CA GLY A 193 -1.48 -7.28 25.55
C GLY A 193 -2.59 -8.22 25.06
N SER A 194 -3.69 -8.25 25.83
CA SER A 194 -4.87 -9.05 25.49
C SER A 194 -6.16 -8.32 25.96
N PRO A 195 -7.02 -7.83 25.05
CA PRO A 195 -6.80 -7.82 23.59
C PRO A 195 -5.69 -6.88 23.17
N SER A 196 -4.89 -7.30 22.18
CA SER A 196 -3.83 -6.48 21.61
C SER A 196 -4.40 -5.33 20.77
N PRO A 197 -3.62 -4.25 20.52
CA PRO A 197 -4.03 -3.18 19.59
C PRO A 197 -4.52 -3.72 18.24
N GLN A 198 -3.81 -4.68 17.63
CA GLN A 198 -4.19 -5.32 16.39
C GLN A 198 -5.55 -6.04 16.47
N GLN A 199 -5.82 -6.75 17.55
CA GLN A 199 -7.12 -7.40 17.76
C GLN A 199 -8.25 -6.38 17.88
N ARG A 200 -7.99 -5.24 18.52
CA ARG A 200 -8.96 -4.16 18.72
C ARG A 200 -9.30 -3.44 17.42
N LEU A 201 -8.34 -3.31 16.47
CA LEU A 201 -8.60 -2.72 15.14
C LEU A 201 -9.63 -3.50 14.31
N ARG A 202 -9.95 -4.75 14.65
CA ARG A 202 -11.02 -5.50 13.96
C ARG A 202 -12.42 -4.92 14.20
N THR A 203 -12.55 -4.02 15.18
CA THR A 203 -13.82 -3.38 15.51
C THR A 203 -13.65 -1.87 15.46
N GLU A 204 -14.38 -1.23 14.58
CA GLU A 204 -14.27 0.20 14.25
C GLU A 204 -14.34 1.13 15.48
N ILE A 205 -15.15 0.77 16.47
CA ILE A 205 -15.32 1.55 17.71
C ILE A 205 -13.99 1.75 18.47
N HIS A 206 -13.00 0.90 18.26
CA HIS A 206 -11.70 0.98 18.93
C HIS A 206 -10.63 1.71 18.11
N HIS A 207 -10.88 2.05 16.84
CA HIS A 207 -9.87 2.67 15.98
C HIS A 207 -9.31 3.97 16.56
N THR A 208 -10.17 4.84 17.09
CA THR A 208 -9.75 6.12 17.70
C THR A 208 -8.87 5.92 18.94
N ASP A 209 -9.20 4.95 19.78
CA ASP A 209 -8.43 4.68 20.99
C ASP A 209 -7.06 4.06 20.66
N VAL A 210 -7.03 3.08 19.73
CA VAL A 210 -5.77 2.48 19.26
C VAL A 210 -4.88 3.54 18.61
N ARG A 211 -5.43 4.44 17.78
CA ARG A 211 -4.67 5.54 17.18
C ARG A 211 -4.05 6.45 18.25
N ARG A 212 -4.81 6.84 19.28
CA ARG A 212 -4.32 7.67 20.37
C ARG A 212 -3.22 7.00 21.19
N GLU A 213 -3.36 5.69 21.44
CA GLU A 213 -2.34 4.89 22.12
C GLU A 213 -1.06 4.76 21.29
N ALA A 214 -1.18 4.50 19.99
CA ALA A 214 -0.04 4.45 19.06
C ALA A 214 0.74 5.77 19.05
N GLN A 215 0.04 6.90 18.96
CA GLN A 215 0.66 8.23 18.98
C GLN A 215 1.42 8.49 20.29
N ARG A 216 0.87 8.06 21.44
CA ARG A 216 1.55 8.19 22.74
C ARG A 216 2.80 7.32 22.79
N ALA A 217 2.68 6.04 22.43
CA ALA A 217 3.79 5.10 22.43
C ALA A 217 4.92 5.54 21.48
N ALA A 218 4.58 6.05 20.29
CA ALA A 218 5.56 6.62 19.36
C ALA A 218 6.28 7.85 19.97
N ALA A 219 5.56 8.74 20.65
CA ALA A 219 6.16 9.90 21.31
C ALA A 219 7.12 9.50 22.44
N GLU A 220 6.76 8.54 23.29
CA GLU A 220 7.62 7.98 24.34
C GLU A 220 8.86 7.32 23.73
N ARG A 221 8.70 6.57 22.64
CA ARG A 221 9.79 5.93 21.90
C ARG A 221 10.76 6.96 21.33
N ALA A 222 10.26 8.02 20.70
CA ALA A 222 11.08 9.11 20.16
C ALA A 222 11.90 9.83 21.26
N GLN A 223 11.29 10.05 22.45
CA GLN A 223 11.99 10.63 23.58
C GLN A 223 13.09 9.71 24.13
N ALA A 224 12.80 8.41 24.24
CA ALA A 224 13.79 7.43 24.71
C ALA A 224 15.01 7.35 23.77
N ARG A 225 14.79 7.40 22.44
CA ARG A 225 15.87 7.42 21.45
C ARG A 225 16.75 8.68 21.58
N LYS A 226 16.13 9.87 21.75
CA LYS A 226 16.87 11.12 21.95
C LYS A 226 17.69 11.16 23.23
N ALA A 227 17.33 10.40 24.24
CA ALA A 227 18.07 10.32 25.51
C ALA A 227 19.26 9.36 25.44
N GLN A 228 19.36 8.51 24.41
CA GLN A 228 20.41 7.51 24.21
C GLN A 228 21.50 7.95 23.19
N GLY A 229 21.22 8.96 22.39
CA GLY A 229 22.15 9.53 21.41
C GLY A 229 22.69 10.87 21.86
#